data_0f79bb470aaaf5e510b3320be937aae2
#
_entry.id   0f79bb470aaaf5e510b3320be937aae2
#
_cell.length_a   1.000
_cell.length_b   1.000
_cell.length_c   1.000
_cell.angle_alpha   90.00
_cell.angle_beta   90.00
_cell.angle_gamma   90.00
#
_symmetry.space_group_name_H-M   'P 1'
#
loop_
_entity.id
_entity.type
_entity.pdbx_description
1 polymer ?
#
loop_
_entity_poly.entity_id
_entity_poly.type
_entity_poly.pdbx_seq_one_letter_code
_entity_poly.pdbx_strand_id
1 'polypeptide(L)'
;MNNQEEMVREANKYYPNHCEIDRWAAELLRRAETIDVFGEPMNYCPSSIQFGNFPNALENRYIKFNTTGVQRNFWGYWQPAICNPAPLLINLPGYGSSISMYPQLADQGFHILHISPMGYVEPTAVHTELKLADGNWPVLDYTARGASGGYTEWLTECLLAIRWAMKQPGVLPRVSIFGTSQGGGGALLLASILGDEVRCVCADLPFLTDF
;
A
#
# COMPACT_ATOMS: atom_id res chain seq x y z
N MET A 1 -25.19 -25.55 -25.92
CA MET A 1 -24.15 -24.81 -25.21
C MET A 1 -24.34 -25.10 -23.73
N ASN A 2 -23.30 -25.51 -23.02
CA ASN A 2 -23.40 -25.83 -21.60
C ASN A 2 -23.56 -24.50 -20.82
N ASN A 3 -24.43 -24.47 -19.83
CA ASN A 3 -24.68 -23.29 -18.97
C ASN A 3 -23.38 -22.69 -18.41
N GLN A 4 -22.38 -23.53 -18.15
CA GLN A 4 -21.06 -23.14 -17.65
C GLN A 4 -20.24 -22.40 -18.73
N GLU A 5 -20.30 -22.78 -20.01
CA GLU A 5 -19.62 -22.07 -21.10
C GLU A 5 -20.22 -20.70 -21.35
N GLU A 6 -21.52 -20.56 -21.17
CA GLU A 6 -22.22 -19.28 -21.29
C GLU A 6 -21.88 -18.33 -20.14
N MET A 7 -21.83 -18.84 -18.89
CA MET A 7 -21.38 -18.08 -17.73
C MET A 7 -19.93 -17.59 -17.87
N VAL A 8 -19.02 -18.44 -18.30
CA VAL A 8 -17.60 -18.06 -18.53
C VAL A 8 -17.50 -17.01 -19.64
N ARG A 9 -18.29 -17.13 -20.71
CA ARG A 9 -18.28 -16.16 -21.81
C ARG A 9 -18.84 -14.80 -21.36
N GLU A 10 -19.89 -14.78 -20.52
CA GLU A 10 -20.41 -13.55 -19.96
C GLU A 10 -19.43 -12.91 -18.98
N ALA A 11 -18.82 -13.68 -18.09
CA ALA A 11 -17.79 -13.19 -17.20
C ALA A 11 -16.62 -12.52 -17.95
N ASN A 12 -16.10 -13.18 -19.00
CA ASN A 12 -15.01 -12.67 -19.82
C ASN A 12 -15.31 -11.34 -20.54
N LYS A 13 -16.57 -10.89 -20.61
CA LYS A 13 -16.91 -9.56 -21.12
C LYS A 13 -16.63 -8.44 -20.13
N TYR A 14 -16.61 -8.76 -18.84
CA TYR A 14 -16.48 -7.78 -17.75
C TYR A 14 -15.07 -7.76 -17.14
N TYR A 15 -14.30 -8.84 -17.34
CA TYR A 15 -12.94 -8.90 -16.83
C TYR A 15 -11.94 -8.46 -17.89
N PRO A 16 -10.92 -7.68 -17.52
CA PRO A 16 -9.84 -7.35 -18.43
C PRO A 16 -9.10 -8.64 -18.86
N ASN A 17 -8.68 -8.69 -20.11
CA ASN A 17 -7.87 -9.81 -20.58
C ASN A 17 -6.45 -9.76 -19.97
N HIS A 18 -5.73 -10.89 -20.01
CA HIS A 18 -4.38 -10.98 -19.44
C HIS A 18 -3.42 -9.91 -19.98
N CYS A 19 -3.48 -9.59 -21.28
CA CYS A 19 -2.63 -8.55 -21.87
C CYS A 19 -2.91 -7.15 -21.33
N GLU A 20 -4.16 -6.86 -20.96
CA GLU A 20 -4.54 -5.59 -20.33
C GLU A 20 -4.03 -5.52 -18.88
N ILE A 21 -4.15 -6.63 -18.14
CA ILE A 21 -3.62 -6.76 -16.78
C ILE A 21 -2.11 -6.59 -16.77
N ASP A 22 -1.40 -7.31 -17.66
CA ASP A 22 0.06 -7.25 -17.78
C ASP A 22 0.53 -5.84 -18.15
N ARG A 23 -0.17 -5.17 -19.05
CA ARG A 23 0.12 -3.79 -19.43
C ARG A 23 -0.08 -2.82 -18.26
N TRP A 24 -1.14 -3.00 -17.49
CA TRP A 24 -1.41 -2.20 -16.30
C TRP A 24 -0.36 -2.41 -15.22
N ALA A 25 0.03 -3.67 -14.94
CA ALA A 25 1.08 -4.00 -14.00
C ALA A 25 2.43 -3.39 -14.42
N ALA A 26 2.79 -3.50 -15.72
CA ALA A 26 4.00 -2.90 -16.27
C ALA A 26 4.00 -1.36 -16.14
N GLU A 27 2.85 -0.71 -16.34
CA GLU A 27 2.73 0.73 -16.16
C GLU A 27 2.91 1.15 -14.69
N LEU A 28 2.36 0.38 -13.75
CA LEU A 28 2.55 0.63 -12.31
C LEU A 28 4.03 0.51 -11.91
N LEU A 29 4.72 -0.53 -12.38
CA LEU A 29 6.16 -0.69 -12.15
C LEU A 29 6.97 0.45 -12.76
N ARG A 30 6.66 0.83 -14.00
CA ARG A 30 7.31 1.98 -14.66
C ARG A 30 7.12 3.27 -13.87
N ARG A 31 5.94 3.54 -13.33
CA ARG A 31 5.70 4.70 -12.46
C ARG A 31 6.57 4.63 -11.21
N ALA A 32 6.64 3.48 -10.56
CA ALA A 32 7.45 3.29 -9.37
C ALA A 32 8.97 3.42 -9.62
N GLU A 33 9.43 3.23 -10.87
CA GLU A 33 10.82 3.41 -11.27
C GLU A 33 11.15 4.83 -11.69
N THR A 34 10.18 5.55 -12.28
CA THR A 34 10.41 6.88 -12.88
C THR A 34 10.04 8.05 -11.98
N ILE A 35 9.21 7.81 -10.96
CA ILE A 35 8.83 8.83 -9.99
C ILE A 35 9.80 8.77 -8.82
N ASP A 36 10.56 9.83 -8.61
CA ASP A 36 11.38 9.94 -7.41
C ASP A 36 10.49 10.17 -6.18
N VAL A 37 10.81 9.45 -5.10
CA VAL A 37 10.12 9.55 -3.82
C VAL A 37 11.12 9.84 -2.71
N PHE A 38 10.80 10.84 -1.90
CA PHE A 38 11.61 11.29 -0.76
C PHE A 38 10.77 11.23 0.51
N GLY A 39 11.27 10.50 1.51
CA GLY A 39 10.63 10.44 2.82
C GLY A 39 11.12 11.57 3.73
N GLU A 40 10.23 12.43 4.15
CA GLU A 40 10.49 13.53 5.10
C GLU A 40 9.93 13.15 6.47
N PRO A 41 10.77 12.98 7.51
CA PRO A 41 10.30 12.74 8.85
C PRO A 41 9.49 13.92 9.39
N MET A 42 8.33 13.64 9.94
CA MET A 42 7.44 14.65 10.50
C MET A 42 7.38 14.54 12.03
N ASN A 43 7.33 15.68 12.70
CA ASN A 43 7.06 15.73 14.13
C ASN A 43 5.55 15.57 14.40
N TYR A 44 5.04 14.38 14.09
CA TYR A 44 3.64 14.02 14.23
C TYR A 44 3.53 12.57 14.68
N CYS A 45 2.61 12.31 15.58
CA CYS A 45 2.24 10.96 16.00
C CYS A 45 0.72 10.83 15.95
N PRO A 46 0.18 9.96 15.09
CA PRO A 46 -1.26 9.71 15.03
C PRO A 46 -1.80 9.29 16.40
N SER A 47 -3.02 9.71 16.74
CA SER A 47 -3.64 9.38 18.04
C SER A 47 -3.75 7.87 18.27
N SER A 48 -3.91 7.08 17.21
CA SER A 48 -3.90 5.62 17.27
C SER A 48 -2.57 5.02 17.73
N ILE A 49 -1.48 5.80 17.71
CA ILE A 49 -0.12 5.38 18.04
C ILE A 49 0.34 5.87 19.41
N GLN A 50 -0.38 6.81 20.04
CA GLN A 50 0.05 7.47 21.27
C GLN A 50 0.02 6.60 22.53
N PHE A 51 -0.49 5.38 22.45
CA PHE A 51 -0.67 4.50 23.59
C PHE A 51 0.30 3.33 23.59
N GLY A 52 1.57 3.57 23.85
CA GLY A 52 2.51 2.47 24.04
C GLY A 52 3.93 2.89 24.34
N ASN A 53 4.49 2.40 25.44
CA ASN A 53 5.93 2.43 25.68
C ASN A 53 6.55 1.30 24.88
N PHE A 54 7.07 1.62 23.69
CA PHE A 54 7.79 0.66 22.88
C PHE A 54 9.29 0.93 22.98
N PRO A 55 10.14 -0.11 23.07
CA PRO A 55 11.58 0.07 23.23
C PRO A 55 12.23 1.01 22.22
N ASN A 56 11.77 1.00 20.98
CA ASN A 56 12.29 1.84 19.90
C ASN A 56 11.36 3.00 19.49
N ALA A 57 10.44 3.40 20.33
CA ALA A 57 9.48 4.45 20.00
C ALA A 57 10.16 5.78 19.57
N LEU A 58 11.36 6.07 20.08
CA LEU A 58 12.13 7.27 19.73
C LEU A 58 12.67 7.26 18.29
N GLU A 59 12.82 6.10 17.68
CA GLU A 59 13.30 5.94 16.31
C GLU A 59 12.16 5.83 15.29
N ASN A 60 10.94 5.60 15.77
CA ASN A 60 9.76 5.56 14.93
C ASN A 60 9.50 6.95 14.34
N ARG A 61 9.10 6.98 13.07
CA ARG A 61 8.86 8.23 12.34
C ARG A 61 7.57 8.17 11.54
N TYR A 62 6.79 9.21 11.66
CA TYR A 62 5.78 9.52 10.67
C TYR A 62 6.47 10.16 9.48
N ILE A 63 6.23 9.64 8.29
CA ILE A 63 6.92 10.02 7.07
C ILE A 63 5.91 10.66 6.12
N LYS A 64 6.23 11.86 5.65
CA LYS A 64 5.60 12.43 4.47
C LYS A 64 6.41 12.02 3.25
N PHE A 65 5.77 11.35 2.32
CA PHE A 65 6.37 11.03 1.04
C PHE A 65 6.11 12.16 0.05
N ASN A 66 7.18 12.86 -0.32
CA ASN A 66 7.18 13.87 -1.35
C ASN A 66 7.59 13.20 -2.65
N THR A 67 6.89 13.49 -3.75
CA THR A 67 7.12 12.89 -5.06
C THR A 67 7.45 13.94 -6.11
N THR A 68 8.11 13.52 -7.19
CA THR A 68 8.33 14.37 -8.36
C THR A 68 7.18 14.28 -9.35
N GLY A 69 6.96 15.33 -10.13
CA GLY A 69 5.94 15.37 -11.19
C GLY A 69 4.54 15.62 -10.65
N VAL A 70 3.57 14.90 -11.19
CA VAL A 70 2.14 15.07 -10.88
C VAL A 70 1.62 14.18 -9.76
N GLN A 71 2.46 13.27 -9.27
CA GLN A 71 2.08 12.40 -8.17
C GLN A 71 1.92 13.20 -6.89
N ARG A 72 0.87 12.93 -6.14
CA ARG A 72 0.57 13.60 -4.87
C ARG A 72 1.48 13.12 -3.75
N ASN A 73 1.62 13.96 -2.72
CA ASN A 73 2.22 13.54 -1.47
C ASN A 73 1.28 12.58 -0.74
N PHE A 74 1.85 11.62 -0.06
CA PHE A 74 1.14 10.65 0.77
C PHE A 74 1.94 10.36 2.04
N TRP A 75 1.48 9.46 2.92
CA TRP A 75 2.07 9.30 4.24
C TRP A 75 2.28 7.84 4.59
N GLY A 76 3.15 7.63 5.56
CA GLY A 76 3.37 6.34 6.19
C GLY A 76 3.96 6.49 7.57
N TYR A 77 4.05 5.38 8.27
CA TYR A 77 4.69 5.31 9.57
C TYR A 77 5.78 4.25 9.54
N TRP A 78 7.01 4.68 9.76
CA TRP A 78 8.19 3.84 9.74
C TRP A 78 8.57 3.42 11.15
N GLN A 79 8.73 2.13 11.36
CA GLN A 79 9.23 1.52 12.58
C GLN A 79 10.49 0.71 12.24
N PRO A 80 11.69 1.21 12.57
CA PRO A 80 12.91 0.46 12.35
C PRO A 80 13.00 -0.76 13.28
N ALA A 81 13.61 -1.82 12.80
CA ALA A 81 13.94 -2.99 13.61
C ALA A 81 14.92 -2.63 14.73
N ILE A 82 14.86 -3.36 15.85
CA ILE A 82 15.82 -3.23 16.94
C ILE A 82 17.24 -3.71 16.56
N CYS A 83 17.36 -4.47 15.50
CA CYS A 83 18.64 -4.99 14.99
C CYS A 83 18.72 -4.87 13.48
N ASN A 84 19.93 -4.77 12.95
CA ASN A 84 20.23 -4.66 11.53
C ASN A 84 21.32 -5.68 11.13
N PRO A 85 21.26 -6.28 9.92
CA PRO A 85 20.18 -6.13 8.92
C PRO A 85 18.91 -6.90 9.32
N ALA A 86 17.77 -6.43 8.85
CA ALA A 86 16.46 -6.99 9.19
C ALA A 86 15.50 -7.06 7.97
N PRO A 87 14.56 -8.03 7.96
CA PRO A 87 13.53 -8.10 6.92
C PRO A 87 12.55 -6.93 7.03
N LEU A 88 11.98 -6.56 5.88
CA LEU A 88 10.97 -5.52 5.75
C LEU A 88 9.57 -6.11 5.69
N LEU A 89 8.69 -5.56 6.51
CA LEU A 89 7.25 -5.79 6.46
C LEU A 89 6.54 -4.52 5.99
N ILE A 90 5.65 -4.67 5.03
CA ILE A 90 4.74 -3.62 4.57
C ILE A 90 3.36 -3.91 5.10
N ASN A 91 2.78 -2.97 5.83
CA ASN A 91 1.39 -3.03 6.27
C ASN A 91 0.53 -2.12 5.41
N LEU A 92 -0.51 -2.71 4.81
CA LEU A 92 -1.49 -2.03 3.98
C LEU A 92 -2.80 -1.87 4.75
N PRO A 93 -3.38 -0.66 4.78
CA PRO A 93 -4.59 -0.38 5.53
C PRO A 93 -5.84 -0.95 4.85
N GLY A 94 -6.86 -1.23 5.63
CA GLY A 94 -8.23 -1.33 5.14
C GLY A 94 -8.71 0.02 4.58
N TYR A 95 -9.84 0.03 3.89
CA TYR A 95 -10.42 1.22 3.28
C TYR A 95 -10.67 2.33 4.31
N GLY A 96 -10.04 3.48 4.10
CA GLY A 96 -10.15 4.63 4.99
C GLY A 96 -9.64 4.41 6.41
N SER A 97 -8.92 3.30 6.67
CA SER A 97 -8.49 2.93 8.01
C SER A 97 -7.29 3.72 8.47
N SER A 98 -7.22 3.94 9.79
CA SER A 98 -6.04 4.46 10.46
C SER A 98 -4.87 3.47 10.39
N ILE A 99 -3.67 3.98 10.63
CA ILE A 99 -2.47 3.16 10.74
C ILE A 99 -2.62 2.23 11.95
N SER A 100 -2.54 0.93 11.71
CA SER A 100 -2.46 -0.08 12.76
C SER A 100 -1.00 -0.30 13.13
N MET A 101 -0.71 -0.32 14.44
CA MET A 101 0.64 -0.57 14.92
C MET A 101 0.85 -2.04 15.29
N TYR A 102 2.02 -2.51 14.94
CA TYR A 102 2.51 -3.83 15.35
C TYR A 102 3.91 -3.70 15.98
N PRO A 103 4.02 -2.99 17.14
CA PRO A 103 5.32 -2.69 17.74
C PRO A 103 6.09 -3.95 18.11
N GLN A 104 5.39 -5.01 18.49
CA GLN A 104 5.99 -6.31 18.80
C GLN A 104 6.78 -6.90 17.62
N LEU A 105 6.41 -6.59 16.39
CA LEU A 105 7.13 -7.07 15.21
C LEU A 105 8.46 -6.34 15.01
N ALA A 106 8.50 -5.05 15.31
CA ALA A 106 9.76 -4.29 15.30
C ALA A 106 10.72 -4.81 16.38
N ASP A 107 10.20 -5.13 17.56
CA ASP A 107 10.97 -5.72 18.67
C ASP A 107 11.46 -7.14 18.34
N GLN A 108 10.78 -7.85 17.46
CA GLN A 108 11.19 -9.17 16.96
C GLN A 108 12.17 -9.10 15.78
N GLY A 109 12.63 -7.91 15.42
CA GLY A 109 13.66 -7.72 14.41
C GLY A 109 13.12 -7.54 12.99
N PHE A 110 11.96 -6.89 12.84
CA PHE A 110 11.43 -6.50 11.53
C PHE A 110 11.41 -4.99 11.39
N HIS A 111 11.86 -4.47 10.26
CA HIS A 111 11.47 -3.13 9.84
C HIS A 111 10.02 -3.16 9.39
N ILE A 112 9.23 -2.16 9.77
CA ILE A 112 7.82 -2.10 9.38
C ILE A 112 7.53 -0.74 8.76
N LEU A 113 6.90 -0.74 7.60
CA LEU A 113 6.30 0.45 7.01
C LEU A 113 4.79 0.26 6.94
N HIS A 114 4.06 1.08 7.68
CA HIS A 114 2.63 1.23 7.55
C HIS A 114 2.37 2.33 6.53
N ILE A 115 1.69 2.02 5.44
CA ILE A 115 1.41 3.00 4.38
C ILE A 115 0.02 3.59 4.63
N SER A 116 -0.10 4.90 4.44
CA SER A 116 -1.37 5.63 4.42
C SER A 116 -1.57 6.22 3.03
N PRO A 117 -2.00 5.41 2.07
CA PRO A 117 -2.24 5.88 0.72
C PRO A 117 -3.48 6.79 0.67
N MET A 118 -3.56 7.64 -0.33
CA MET A 118 -4.68 8.57 -0.54
C MET A 118 -4.93 9.55 0.62
N GLY A 119 -4.00 9.63 1.58
CA GLY A 119 -4.19 10.44 2.78
C GLY A 119 -5.25 9.90 3.74
N TYR A 120 -5.39 8.60 3.86
CA TYR A 120 -6.32 7.96 4.80
C TYR A 120 -6.07 8.39 6.24
N VAL A 121 -4.81 8.50 6.62
CA VAL A 121 -4.38 9.01 7.91
C VAL A 121 -3.29 10.04 7.70
N GLU A 122 -3.62 11.27 7.88
CA GLU A 122 -2.73 12.42 7.74
C GLU A 122 -2.69 13.26 9.01
N PRO A 123 -1.66 14.09 9.18
CA PRO A 123 -1.50 14.94 10.38
C PRO A 123 -2.63 15.95 10.58
N THR A 124 -3.22 16.41 9.49
CA THR A 124 -4.34 17.37 9.51
C THR A 124 -5.27 16.94 8.40
N ALA A 125 -6.52 17.27 8.41
CA ALA A 125 -7.53 16.91 7.40
C ALA A 125 -7.14 17.32 5.97
N VAL A 126 -5.92 16.93 5.58
CA VAL A 126 -5.31 17.14 4.27
C VAL A 126 -5.95 16.16 3.31
N HIS A 127 -6.15 16.57 2.09
CA HIS A 127 -6.75 15.74 1.03
C HIS A 127 -8.21 15.35 1.23
N THR A 128 -8.95 16.06 2.08
CA THR A 128 -10.42 15.93 2.09
C THR A 128 -11.03 16.23 0.73
N GLU A 129 -10.33 17.02 -0.11
CA GLU A 129 -10.67 17.26 -1.50
C GLU A 129 -10.57 16.01 -2.39
N LEU A 130 -9.88 14.97 -1.95
CA LEU A 130 -9.85 13.68 -2.63
C LEU A 130 -11.10 12.85 -2.37
N LYS A 131 -11.86 13.17 -1.34
CA LYS A 131 -13.13 12.49 -1.08
C LYS A 131 -14.14 12.86 -2.15
N LEU A 132 -14.95 11.88 -2.49
CA LEU A 132 -16.11 12.08 -3.35
C LEU A 132 -17.19 12.89 -2.61
N ALA A 133 -18.20 13.38 -3.34
CA ALA A 133 -19.29 14.16 -2.77
C ALA A 133 -20.09 13.43 -1.67
N ASP A 134 -20.08 12.09 -1.70
CA ASP A 134 -20.69 11.22 -0.69
C ASP A 134 -19.77 10.94 0.52
N GLY A 135 -18.57 11.55 0.56
CA GLY A 135 -17.58 11.38 1.60
C GLY A 135 -16.71 10.12 1.48
N ASN A 136 -16.89 9.32 0.44
CA ASN A 136 -16.06 8.15 0.16
C ASN A 136 -14.71 8.51 -0.48
N TRP A 137 -13.74 7.61 -0.37
CA TRP A 137 -12.48 7.72 -1.06
C TRP A 137 -12.59 7.23 -2.49
N PRO A 138 -11.91 7.87 -3.48
CA PRO A 138 -12.06 7.55 -4.90
C PRO A 138 -11.47 6.19 -5.30
N VAL A 139 -10.82 5.49 -4.39
CA VAL A 139 -10.27 4.16 -4.66
C VAL A 139 -11.35 3.16 -5.11
N LEU A 140 -12.60 3.33 -4.67
CA LEU A 140 -13.72 2.51 -5.13
C LEU A 140 -14.21 2.87 -6.53
N ASP A 141 -13.76 3.97 -7.11
CA ASP A 141 -14.07 4.37 -8.48
C ASP A 141 -13.36 3.49 -9.54
N TYR A 142 -12.52 2.55 -9.10
CA TYR A 142 -11.78 1.70 -10.04
C TYR A 142 -12.69 1.02 -11.07
N THR A 143 -13.82 0.51 -10.62
CA THR A 143 -14.80 -0.14 -11.49
C THR A 143 -15.39 0.80 -12.54
N ALA A 144 -15.46 2.09 -12.25
CA ALA A 144 -16.00 3.10 -13.19
C ALA A 144 -14.92 3.67 -14.13
N ARG A 145 -13.66 3.75 -13.70
CA ARG A 145 -12.58 4.41 -14.42
C ARG A 145 -11.45 3.49 -14.89
N GLY A 146 -11.52 2.21 -14.53
CA GLY A 146 -10.49 1.22 -14.88
C GLY A 146 -9.11 1.63 -14.41
N ALA A 147 -8.09 1.39 -15.24
CA ALA A 147 -6.69 1.66 -14.94
C ALA A 147 -6.33 3.14 -14.69
N SER A 148 -7.23 4.08 -14.99
CA SER A 148 -7.06 5.51 -14.68
C SER A 148 -7.71 5.91 -13.34
N GLY A 149 -8.31 4.97 -12.63
CA GLY A 149 -9.04 5.22 -11.39
C GLY A 149 -8.16 5.39 -10.16
N GLY A 150 -8.81 5.73 -9.05
CA GLY A 150 -8.15 5.94 -7.76
C GLY A 150 -7.39 4.72 -7.24
N TYR A 151 -7.75 3.51 -7.69
CA TYR A 151 -7.04 2.29 -7.29
C TYR A 151 -5.62 2.20 -7.91
N THR A 152 -5.45 2.70 -9.14
CA THR A 152 -4.13 2.86 -9.75
C THR A 152 -3.25 3.83 -8.96
N GLU A 153 -3.81 4.94 -8.51
CA GLU A 153 -3.12 5.90 -7.65
C GLU A 153 -2.75 5.26 -6.29
N TRP A 154 -3.67 4.56 -5.67
CA TRP A 154 -3.45 3.85 -4.40
C TRP A 154 -2.29 2.86 -4.50
N LEU A 155 -2.26 2.02 -5.55
CA LEU A 155 -1.18 1.06 -5.78
C LEU A 155 0.13 1.75 -6.13
N THR A 156 0.10 2.85 -6.90
CA THR A 156 1.29 3.64 -7.21
C THR A 156 1.93 4.17 -5.92
N GLU A 157 1.16 4.76 -5.03
CA GLU A 157 1.67 5.27 -3.74
C GLU A 157 2.25 4.14 -2.88
N CYS A 158 1.58 2.98 -2.85
CA CYS A 158 2.11 1.80 -2.14
C CYS A 158 3.45 1.34 -2.73
N LEU A 159 3.58 1.26 -4.05
CA LEU A 159 4.83 0.87 -4.71
C LEU A 159 5.95 1.86 -4.45
N LEU A 160 5.68 3.17 -4.52
CA LEU A 160 6.65 4.22 -4.21
C LEU A 160 7.14 4.11 -2.75
N ALA A 161 6.22 3.90 -1.80
CA ALA A 161 6.58 3.70 -0.40
C ALA A 161 7.44 2.45 -0.19
N ILE A 162 7.11 1.34 -0.86
CA ILE A 162 7.91 0.11 -0.83
C ILE A 162 9.32 0.38 -1.39
N ARG A 163 9.45 1.05 -2.54
CA ARG A 163 10.74 1.40 -3.14
C ARG A 163 11.57 2.29 -2.22
N TRP A 164 10.95 3.24 -1.53
CA TRP A 164 11.63 4.05 -0.52
C TRP A 164 12.10 3.21 0.66
N ALA A 165 11.25 2.35 1.20
CA ALA A 165 11.58 1.53 2.36
C ALA A 165 12.70 0.52 2.07
N MET A 166 12.71 -0.09 0.90
CA MET A 166 13.76 -1.03 0.47
C MET A 166 15.14 -0.37 0.36
N LYS A 167 15.20 0.95 0.23
CA LYS A 167 16.46 1.72 0.18
C LYS A 167 16.95 2.15 1.57
N GLN A 168 16.20 1.88 2.65
CA GLN A 168 16.62 2.28 3.98
C GLN A 168 17.77 1.42 4.49
N PRO A 169 18.70 2.00 5.28
CA PRO A 169 19.84 1.27 5.81
C PRO A 169 19.42 0.02 6.59
N GLY A 170 20.10 -1.09 6.34
CA GLY A 170 19.87 -2.34 7.06
C GLY A 170 18.63 -3.15 6.61
N VAL A 171 17.90 -2.69 5.62
CA VAL A 171 16.78 -3.44 5.05
C VAL A 171 17.27 -4.54 4.12
N LEU A 172 16.78 -5.77 4.34
CA LEU A 172 17.09 -6.91 3.46
C LEU A 172 16.34 -6.77 2.10
N PRO A 173 16.88 -7.37 1.02
CA PRO A 173 16.47 -7.06 -0.36
C PRO A 173 15.07 -7.55 -0.76
N ARG A 174 14.38 -8.34 0.09
CA ARG A 174 13.03 -8.85 -0.19
C ARG A 174 12.03 -8.34 0.82
N VAL A 175 10.84 -8.01 0.35
CA VAL A 175 9.75 -7.46 1.17
C VAL A 175 8.71 -8.53 1.49
N SER A 176 8.13 -8.44 2.67
CA SER A 176 6.89 -9.16 3.02
C SER A 176 5.75 -8.16 3.12
N ILE A 177 4.56 -8.54 2.64
CA ILE A 177 3.40 -7.63 2.56
C ILE A 177 2.24 -8.26 3.32
N PHE A 178 1.58 -7.47 4.17
CA PHE A 178 0.37 -7.93 4.85
C PHE A 178 -0.68 -6.82 4.91
N GLY A 179 -1.93 -7.22 5.01
CA GLY A 179 -3.03 -6.28 5.11
C GLY A 179 -4.37 -6.97 5.26
N THR A 180 -5.36 -6.23 5.71
CA THR A 180 -6.73 -6.70 5.94
C THR A 180 -7.69 -5.95 5.03
N SER A 181 -8.75 -6.62 4.57
CA SER A 181 -9.80 -6.04 3.70
C SER A 181 -9.20 -5.47 2.41
N GLN A 182 -9.35 -4.19 2.12
CA GLN A 182 -8.71 -3.54 0.97
C GLN A 182 -7.19 -3.74 0.97
N GLY A 183 -6.55 -3.64 2.14
CA GLY A 183 -5.13 -3.91 2.29
C GLY A 183 -4.76 -5.35 1.98
N GLY A 184 -5.64 -6.31 2.30
CA GLY A 184 -5.48 -7.72 1.94
C GLY A 184 -5.51 -7.94 0.43
N GLY A 185 -6.50 -7.38 -0.26
CA GLY A 185 -6.58 -7.41 -1.72
C GLY A 185 -5.38 -6.70 -2.38
N GLY A 186 -5.01 -5.52 -1.86
CA GLY A 186 -3.82 -4.78 -2.29
C GLY A 186 -2.52 -5.55 -2.11
N ALA A 187 -2.38 -6.32 -1.01
CA ALA A 187 -1.22 -7.16 -0.76
C ALA A 187 -1.04 -8.24 -1.83
N LEU A 188 -2.12 -8.88 -2.23
CA LEU A 188 -2.10 -9.88 -3.32
C LEU A 188 -1.72 -9.26 -4.66
N LEU A 189 -2.30 -8.09 -5.00
CA LEU A 189 -1.99 -7.38 -6.23
C LEU A 189 -0.54 -6.91 -6.27
N LEU A 190 -0.06 -6.28 -5.20
CA LEU A 190 1.34 -5.82 -5.11
C LEU A 190 2.33 -6.98 -5.19
N ALA A 191 2.01 -8.11 -4.57
CA ALA A 191 2.85 -9.30 -4.67
C ALA A 191 2.92 -9.85 -6.09
N SER A 192 1.81 -9.85 -6.80
CA SER A 192 1.77 -10.26 -8.22
C SER A 192 2.60 -9.31 -9.10
N ILE A 193 2.54 -8.00 -8.83
CA ILE A 193 3.28 -6.98 -9.58
C ILE A 193 4.79 -7.04 -9.29
N LEU A 194 5.18 -7.20 -8.04
CA LEU A 194 6.58 -7.19 -7.59
C LEU A 194 7.29 -8.55 -7.81
N GLY A 195 6.53 -9.63 -7.95
CA GLY A 195 7.07 -10.96 -8.24
C GLY A 195 8.13 -11.42 -7.24
N ASP A 196 9.33 -11.73 -7.72
CA ASP A 196 10.44 -12.29 -6.93
C ASP A 196 10.98 -11.36 -5.84
N GLU A 197 10.63 -10.09 -5.87
CA GLU A 197 10.98 -9.13 -4.79
C GLU A 197 10.16 -9.39 -3.52
N VAL A 198 9.06 -10.13 -3.61
CA VAL A 198 8.23 -10.48 -2.46
C VAL A 198 8.64 -11.81 -1.86
N ARG A 199 8.84 -11.81 -0.54
CA ARG A 199 9.18 -13.01 0.23
C ARG A 199 7.94 -13.79 0.65
N CYS A 200 6.94 -13.08 1.17
CA CYS A 200 5.66 -13.67 1.56
C CYS A 200 4.55 -12.61 1.59
N VAL A 201 3.32 -13.09 1.52
CA VAL A 201 2.11 -12.29 1.62
C VAL A 201 1.20 -12.88 2.68
N CYS A 202 0.60 -12.01 3.49
CA CYS A 202 -0.48 -12.35 4.39
C CYS A 202 -1.67 -11.45 4.09
N ALA A 203 -2.69 -12.00 3.46
CA ALA A 203 -3.93 -11.30 3.12
C ALA A 203 -5.05 -11.79 4.02
N ASP A 204 -5.53 -10.92 4.91
CA ASP A 204 -6.64 -11.20 5.81
C ASP A 204 -7.92 -10.60 5.27
N LEU A 205 -8.97 -11.42 5.13
CA LEU A 205 -10.27 -11.03 4.58
C LEU A 205 -10.14 -10.14 3.31
N PRO A 206 -9.39 -10.59 2.28
CA PRO A 206 -9.02 -9.71 1.17
C PRO A 206 -10.25 -9.21 0.41
N PHE A 207 -10.34 -7.90 0.25
CA PHE A 207 -11.29 -7.25 -0.65
C PHE A 207 -10.81 -7.42 -2.10
N LEU A 208 -11.70 -7.41 -3.07
CA LEU A 208 -11.46 -7.68 -4.49
C LEU A 208 -11.18 -9.15 -4.83
N THR A 209 -11.60 -10.05 -3.96
CA THR A 209 -11.71 -11.46 -4.32
C THR A 209 -13.08 -11.71 -4.97
N ASP A 210 -13.08 -12.45 -6.05
CA ASP A 210 -14.30 -12.90 -6.69
C ASP A 210 -14.86 -14.08 -5.88
N PHE A 211 -16.05 -13.92 -5.33
CA PHE A 211 -16.76 -14.94 -4.55
C PHE A 211 -17.82 -15.62 -5.40
#